data_cd61654bb7adbc98d3cce0858ccc0df6
#
_entry.id   cd61654bb7adbc98d3cce0858ccc0df6
#
_cell.length_a   1.000
_cell.length_b   1.000
_cell.length_c   1.000
_cell.angle_alpha   90.00
_cell.angle_beta   90.00
_cell.angle_gamma   90.00
#
_symmetry.space_group_name_H-M   'P 1'
#
loop_
_entity.id
_entity.type
_entity.pdbx_description
1 polymer ?
#
loop_
_entity_poly.entity_id
_entity_poly.type
_entity_poly.pdbx_seq_one_letter_code
_entity_poly.pdbx_strand_id
1 'polypeptide(L)'
;MFGALWRRSLKVRVVSSTVALSSTVVLVLGMILQAQLAQRLIENKTQAALSQAENSRILVESELGAVDPTSVSLAGRLTTAVDRLTNPDPSGTGPATANAGAYEPVLVDGGDPTGAAGTGQKIGPLSDVPAVLRSAVERGALAHKITTVQRGSTGVTMLAVGMPVASAGRTMQLYLLFPLTAEQRTLILVQGTLVVGGLVLLVLIAGIASLVTRQVVVPVRQAAEVAERFADGHLEERIPVVGEDEMARLGTSFNEMAASIQRQIRQLEEFGELQRGFTSDVSHELRTPLTTVRMAADLLYESRDKLHPVLHRPVELLVSELDRFETLLADLLEISRLDAGVAELHGETVDVRATVANAAASVRAVADRAGTALELVLPDEEVLAEVDSRRVERILRNLLTNALDHGEGHPVRVTVAADSDAVAVLVRDHGIGLRPGQQDLVFTRFWRGDPSRDRRTGGTGLGLSISLEDARLHGGWLQAWGAPGQGSAFRLTLPRSRDIELTASPLPLGPPGGSSGSGPPVQGPPVPAGPGR
;
A
#
# COMPACT_ATOMS: atom_id res chain seq x y z
N MET A 1 3.85 -25.14 5.21
CA MET A 1 4.94 -24.32 5.77
C MET A 1 5.57 -23.36 4.75
N PHE A 2 5.87 -23.77 3.52
CA PHE A 2 6.43 -22.90 2.45
C PHE A 2 5.54 -21.70 2.07
N GLY A 3 4.22 -21.86 1.95
CA GLY A 3 3.30 -20.78 1.54
C GLY A 3 3.21 -19.60 2.52
N ALA A 4 3.39 -19.84 3.82
CA ALA A 4 3.38 -18.79 4.84
C ALA A 4 4.69 -17.99 4.86
N LEU A 5 5.84 -18.65 4.63
CA LEU A 5 7.15 -18.00 4.50
C LEU A 5 7.24 -17.18 3.21
N TRP A 6 6.65 -17.69 2.12
CA TRP A 6 6.62 -17.00 0.82
C TRP A 6 5.80 -15.69 0.85
N ARG A 7 4.70 -15.64 1.64
CA ARG A 7 3.91 -14.43 1.83
C ARG A 7 4.54 -13.41 2.78
N ARG A 8 5.35 -13.86 3.75
CA ARG A 8 5.93 -13.00 4.80
C ARG A 8 7.33 -12.48 4.49
N SER A 9 8.04 -13.04 3.51
CA SER A 9 9.43 -12.67 3.22
C SER A 9 9.62 -12.35 1.75
N LEU A 10 9.83 -11.06 1.45
CA LEU A 10 10.20 -10.58 0.11
C LEU A 10 11.48 -11.28 -0.39
N LYS A 11 12.45 -11.53 0.51
CA LYS A 11 13.69 -12.25 0.22
C LYS A 11 13.42 -13.64 -0.35
N VAL A 12 12.58 -14.44 0.34
CA VAL A 12 12.24 -15.82 -0.10
C VAL A 12 11.52 -15.76 -1.45
N ARG A 13 10.62 -14.82 -1.63
CA ARG A 13 9.86 -14.66 -2.87
C ARG A 13 10.75 -14.31 -4.06
N VAL A 14 11.65 -13.33 -3.91
CA VAL A 14 12.55 -12.91 -5.00
C VAL A 14 13.53 -14.03 -5.35
N VAL A 15 14.22 -14.61 -4.37
CA VAL A 15 15.19 -15.69 -4.62
C VAL A 15 14.49 -16.92 -5.23
N SER A 16 13.37 -17.37 -4.67
CA SER A 16 12.68 -18.56 -5.17
C SER A 16 12.09 -18.36 -6.57
N SER A 17 11.50 -17.20 -6.88
CA SER A 17 10.97 -16.92 -8.22
C SER A 17 12.09 -16.80 -9.26
N THR A 18 13.20 -16.15 -8.93
CA THR A 18 14.35 -16.04 -9.84
C THR A 18 14.96 -17.40 -10.12
N VAL A 19 15.18 -18.22 -9.08
CA VAL A 19 15.73 -19.59 -9.23
C VAL A 19 14.76 -20.48 -10.02
N ALA A 20 13.46 -20.43 -9.74
CA ALA A 20 12.47 -21.23 -10.45
C ALA A 20 12.40 -20.87 -11.93
N LEU A 21 12.35 -19.56 -12.26
CA LEU A 21 12.33 -19.11 -13.65
C LEU A 21 13.60 -19.50 -14.39
N SER A 22 14.76 -19.24 -13.77
CA SER A 22 16.06 -19.61 -14.35
C SER A 22 16.22 -21.11 -14.55
N SER A 23 15.75 -21.91 -13.57
CA SER A 23 15.76 -23.38 -13.66
C SER A 23 14.90 -23.86 -14.86
N THR A 24 13.72 -23.28 -15.05
CA THR A 24 12.87 -23.58 -16.19
C THR A 24 13.55 -23.27 -17.53
N VAL A 25 14.17 -22.11 -17.63
CA VAL A 25 14.88 -21.70 -18.86
C VAL A 25 16.06 -22.63 -19.16
N VAL A 26 16.89 -22.93 -18.15
CA VAL A 26 18.04 -23.82 -18.30
C VAL A 26 17.60 -25.21 -18.72
N LEU A 27 16.54 -25.76 -18.13
CA LEU A 27 16.02 -27.08 -18.43
C LEU A 27 15.44 -27.15 -19.84
N VAL A 28 14.63 -26.17 -20.25
CA VAL A 28 14.04 -26.12 -21.60
C VAL A 28 15.13 -25.98 -22.66
N LEU A 29 16.08 -25.06 -22.45
CA LEU A 29 17.18 -24.84 -23.40
C LEU A 29 18.08 -26.10 -23.49
N GLY A 30 18.37 -26.73 -22.36
CA GLY A 30 19.14 -27.99 -22.31
C GLY A 30 18.45 -29.11 -23.07
N MET A 31 17.13 -29.29 -22.91
CA MET A 31 16.35 -30.30 -23.67
C MET A 31 16.36 -30.02 -25.17
N ILE A 32 16.16 -28.77 -25.60
CA ILE A 32 16.16 -28.38 -27.00
C ILE A 32 17.55 -28.66 -27.61
N LEU A 33 18.61 -28.23 -26.94
CA LEU A 33 19.98 -28.42 -27.43
C LEU A 33 20.32 -29.90 -27.56
N GLN A 34 19.98 -30.72 -26.58
CA GLN A 34 20.19 -32.16 -26.59
C GLN A 34 19.42 -32.85 -27.70
N ALA A 35 18.15 -32.48 -27.92
CA ALA A 35 17.34 -33.04 -29.00
C ALA A 35 17.90 -32.68 -30.38
N GLN A 36 18.31 -31.44 -30.60
CA GLN A 36 18.91 -31.01 -31.86
C GLN A 36 20.25 -31.69 -32.12
N LEU A 37 21.11 -31.83 -31.10
CA LEU A 37 22.38 -32.52 -31.23
C LEU A 37 22.18 -34.01 -31.56
N ALA A 38 21.28 -34.68 -30.85
CA ALA A 38 20.96 -36.08 -31.11
C ALA A 38 20.46 -36.30 -32.55
N GLN A 39 19.56 -35.46 -33.03
CA GLN A 39 19.04 -35.52 -34.40
C GLN A 39 20.17 -35.32 -35.42
N ARG A 40 20.99 -34.29 -35.28
CA ARG A 40 22.10 -34.01 -36.21
C ARG A 40 23.14 -35.13 -36.22
N LEU A 41 23.50 -35.70 -35.08
CA LEU A 41 24.45 -36.81 -35.02
C LEU A 41 23.92 -38.05 -35.74
N ILE A 42 22.64 -38.39 -35.57
CA ILE A 42 22.01 -39.52 -36.26
C ILE A 42 21.89 -39.27 -37.76
N GLU A 43 21.49 -38.06 -38.18
CA GLU A 43 21.39 -37.69 -39.62
C GLU A 43 22.76 -37.78 -40.30
N ASN A 44 23.80 -37.18 -39.70
CA ASN A 44 25.15 -37.22 -40.27
C ASN A 44 25.67 -38.66 -40.33
N LYS A 45 25.43 -39.46 -39.29
CA LYS A 45 25.80 -40.88 -39.30
C LYS A 45 25.08 -41.65 -40.36
N THR A 46 23.76 -41.41 -40.55
CA THR A 46 22.95 -42.07 -41.58
C THR A 46 23.42 -41.71 -42.96
N GLN A 47 23.73 -40.45 -43.25
CA GLN A 47 24.26 -40.05 -44.58
C GLN A 47 25.63 -40.68 -44.83
N ALA A 48 26.53 -40.67 -43.86
CA ALA A 48 27.84 -41.30 -43.99
C ALA A 48 27.72 -42.82 -44.19
N ALA A 49 26.81 -43.49 -43.45
CA ALA A 49 26.55 -44.90 -43.58
C ALA A 49 25.95 -45.28 -44.95
N LEU A 50 25.02 -44.45 -45.49
CA LEU A 50 24.47 -44.66 -46.84
C LEU A 50 25.55 -44.52 -47.90
N SER A 51 26.39 -43.48 -47.83
CA SER A 51 27.51 -43.30 -48.76
C SER A 51 28.52 -44.44 -48.70
N GLN A 52 28.85 -44.90 -47.49
CA GLN A 52 29.74 -46.07 -47.26
C GLN A 52 29.13 -47.35 -47.81
N ALA A 53 27.83 -47.53 -47.62
CA ALA A 53 27.10 -48.71 -48.11
C ALA A 53 27.10 -48.75 -49.67
N GLU A 54 26.87 -47.62 -50.32
CA GLU A 54 26.93 -47.54 -51.78
C GLU A 54 28.33 -47.88 -52.33
N ASN A 55 29.40 -47.35 -51.73
CA ASN A 55 30.77 -47.73 -52.08
C ASN A 55 31.05 -49.24 -51.85
N SER A 56 30.56 -49.79 -50.74
CA SER A 56 30.65 -51.20 -50.44
C SER A 56 29.91 -52.07 -51.45
N ARG A 57 28.75 -51.58 -51.94
CA ARG A 57 28.00 -52.24 -53.00
C ARG A 57 28.82 -52.35 -54.30
N ILE A 58 29.42 -51.26 -54.73
CA ILE A 58 30.24 -51.22 -55.94
C ILE A 58 31.43 -52.21 -55.80
N LEU A 59 32.07 -52.24 -54.69
CA LEU A 59 33.18 -53.16 -54.38
C LEU A 59 32.73 -54.61 -54.44
N VAL A 60 31.61 -54.98 -53.81
CA VAL A 60 31.06 -56.34 -53.83
C VAL A 60 30.61 -56.73 -55.23
N GLU A 61 29.98 -55.83 -56.03
CA GLU A 61 29.60 -56.08 -57.40
C GLU A 61 30.79 -56.35 -58.27
N SER A 62 31.88 -55.61 -58.14
CA SER A 62 33.12 -55.81 -58.90
C SER A 62 33.81 -57.14 -58.58
N GLU A 63 33.78 -57.58 -57.31
CA GLU A 63 34.34 -58.87 -56.88
C GLU A 63 33.51 -60.09 -57.32
N LEU A 64 32.19 -59.93 -57.33
CA LEU A 64 31.28 -61.02 -57.68
C LEU A 64 30.88 -61.04 -59.16
N GLY A 65 31.08 -59.96 -59.92
CA GLY A 65 30.70 -59.85 -61.37
C GLY A 65 31.52 -60.74 -62.29
N ALA A 66 32.67 -61.26 -61.88
CA ALA A 66 33.57 -62.08 -62.69
C ALA A 66 33.38 -63.60 -62.48
N VAL A 67 32.24 -64.04 -61.90
CA VAL A 67 32.06 -65.45 -61.44
C VAL A 67 31.07 -66.17 -62.33
N ASP A 68 31.48 -67.41 -62.80
CA ASP A 68 30.58 -68.34 -63.38
C ASP A 68 29.53 -68.84 -62.32
N PRO A 69 28.21 -68.76 -62.65
CA PRO A 69 27.14 -69.07 -61.64
C PRO A 69 27.16 -70.49 -61.11
N THR A 70 27.88 -71.41 -61.77
CA THR A 70 27.91 -72.86 -61.51
C THR A 70 29.09 -73.32 -60.60
N SER A 71 29.96 -72.42 -60.21
CA SER A 71 31.22 -72.80 -59.50
C SER A 71 31.05 -73.03 -57.98
N VAL A 72 31.69 -74.09 -57.45
CA VAL A 72 31.79 -74.46 -56.02
C VAL A 72 32.53 -73.36 -55.17
N SER A 73 32.98 -72.28 -55.78
CA SER A 73 33.79 -71.20 -55.18
C SER A 73 33.02 -70.03 -54.64
N LEU A 74 31.68 -70.01 -54.68
CA LEU A 74 30.87 -68.87 -54.20
C LEU A 74 31.15 -68.53 -52.73
N ALA A 75 31.17 -69.52 -51.85
CA ALA A 75 31.45 -69.31 -50.43
C ALA A 75 32.83 -68.66 -50.15
N GLY A 76 33.86 -69.10 -50.92
CA GLY A 76 35.19 -68.53 -50.82
C GLY A 76 35.24 -67.08 -51.22
N ARG A 77 34.56 -66.72 -52.29
CA ARG A 77 34.52 -65.33 -52.80
C ARG A 77 33.68 -64.40 -51.95
N LEU A 78 32.56 -64.91 -51.41
CA LEU A 78 31.79 -64.17 -50.39
C LEU A 78 32.65 -63.82 -49.19
N THR A 79 33.48 -64.80 -48.72
CA THR A 79 34.42 -64.57 -47.62
C THR A 79 35.45 -63.53 -47.99
N THR A 80 36.04 -63.59 -49.21
CA THR A 80 37.01 -62.61 -49.70
C THR A 80 36.37 -61.20 -49.83
N ALA A 81 35.14 -61.08 -50.30
CA ALA A 81 34.45 -59.83 -50.42
C ALA A 81 34.18 -59.21 -49.00
N VAL A 82 33.76 -60.02 -48.05
CA VAL A 82 33.56 -59.58 -46.66
C VAL A 82 34.89 -59.19 -46.00
N ASP A 83 35.99 -59.95 -46.24
CA ASP A 83 37.32 -59.63 -45.70
C ASP A 83 37.83 -58.28 -46.26
N ARG A 84 37.70 -58.04 -47.57
CA ARG A 84 38.01 -56.73 -48.15
C ARG A 84 37.15 -55.56 -47.68
N LEU A 85 35.89 -55.85 -47.36
CA LEU A 85 35.02 -54.84 -46.75
C LEU A 85 35.45 -54.50 -45.31
N THR A 86 35.94 -55.52 -44.58
CA THR A 86 36.37 -55.36 -43.18
C THR A 86 37.80 -54.78 -43.09
N ASN A 87 38.67 -55.19 -44.00
CA ASN A 87 40.08 -54.77 -44.06
C ASN A 87 40.39 -54.13 -45.41
N PRO A 88 39.94 -52.88 -45.65
CA PRO A 88 40.22 -52.17 -46.90
C PRO A 88 41.72 -51.95 -47.07
N ASP A 89 42.22 -52.26 -48.30
CA ASP A 89 43.64 -52.08 -48.66
C ASP A 89 44.03 -50.58 -48.55
N PRO A 90 45.00 -50.24 -47.77
CA PRO A 90 45.39 -48.84 -47.57
C PRO A 90 45.95 -48.13 -48.81
N SER A 91 46.23 -48.89 -49.88
CA SER A 91 46.76 -48.35 -51.17
C SER A 91 45.69 -47.96 -52.19
N GLY A 92 44.41 -48.14 -51.87
CA GLY A 92 43.30 -47.84 -52.77
C GLY A 92 43.10 -46.32 -52.99
N THR A 93 43.29 -45.88 -54.25
CA THR A 93 43.01 -44.52 -54.76
C THR A 93 41.51 -44.23 -54.87
N GLY A 94 40.71 -44.64 -53.90
CA GLY A 94 39.29 -44.28 -53.83
C GLY A 94 39.07 -42.85 -53.27
N PRO A 95 38.01 -42.12 -53.67
CA PRO A 95 37.74 -40.80 -53.11
C PRO A 95 37.58 -40.93 -51.60
N ALA A 96 38.20 -40.00 -50.85
CA ALA A 96 38.07 -39.90 -49.39
C ALA A 96 36.59 -39.67 -49.04
N THR A 97 35.82 -40.76 -48.97
CA THR A 97 34.40 -40.74 -48.56
C THR A 97 34.30 -40.60 -47.06
N ALA A 98 33.34 -39.87 -46.62
CA ALA A 98 33.05 -39.70 -45.18
C ALA A 98 32.96 -41.09 -44.54
N ASN A 99 33.97 -41.44 -43.73
CA ASN A 99 34.06 -42.73 -43.10
C ASN A 99 33.02 -42.80 -41.96
N ALA A 100 32.00 -43.66 -42.18
CA ALA A 100 30.96 -43.87 -41.16
C ALA A 100 31.46 -44.64 -39.91
N GLY A 101 32.77 -44.95 -39.87
CA GLY A 101 33.39 -45.72 -38.80
C GLY A 101 33.35 -47.22 -39.04
N ALA A 102 33.73 -47.98 -38.05
CA ALA A 102 33.71 -49.44 -38.09
C ALA A 102 32.27 -49.96 -38.27
N TYR A 103 32.13 -50.99 -39.09
CA TYR A 103 30.85 -51.63 -39.37
C TYR A 103 31.02 -53.16 -39.45
N GLU A 104 29.94 -53.89 -39.25
CA GLU A 104 29.90 -55.35 -39.45
C GLU A 104 29.16 -55.65 -40.75
N PRO A 105 29.81 -56.18 -41.80
CA PRO A 105 29.15 -56.53 -43.02
C PRO A 105 28.43 -57.89 -42.89
N VAL A 106 27.25 -57.96 -43.51
CA VAL A 106 26.46 -59.22 -43.63
C VAL A 106 26.06 -59.36 -45.08
N LEU A 107 26.48 -60.46 -45.68
CA LEU A 107 26.21 -60.76 -47.10
C LEU A 107 25.39 -62.07 -47.20
N VAL A 108 24.30 -62.02 -47.95
CA VAL A 108 23.34 -63.11 -48.04
C VAL A 108 23.01 -63.39 -49.53
N ASP A 109 23.00 -64.68 -49.94
CA ASP A 109 22.51 -65.09 -51.20
C ASP A 109 20.97 -65.08 -51.25
N GLY A 110 20.39 -64.18 -52.05
CA GLY A 110 18.94 -63.99 -52.20
C GLY A 110 18.27 -64.87 -53.23
N GLY A 111 19.06 -65.68 -53.92
CA GLY A 111 18.55 -66.57 -55.01
C GLY A 111 18.54 -65.99 -56.37
N ASP A 112 18.07 -66.76 -57.35
CA ASP A 112 17.91 -66.38 -58.73
C ASP A 112 16.66 -65.49 -58.91
N PRO A 113 16.74 -64.32 -59.56
CA PRO A 113 15.59 -63.47 -59.85
C PRO A 113 14.50 -64.18 -60.68
N THR A 114 14.83 -65.32 -61.31
CA THR A 114 13.88 -66.18 -62.10
C THR A 114 13.13 -67.20 -61.24
N GLY A 115 13.34 -67.20 -59.89
CA GLY A 115 12.57 -68.02 -58.95
C GLY A 115 13.29 -69.27 -58.38
N ALA A 116 14.56 -69.49 -58.68
CA ALA A 116 15.33 -70.51 -57.98
C ALA A 116 15.70 -70.04 -56.54
N ALA A 117 15.38 -70.86 -55.51
CA ALA A 117 15.75 -70.55 -54.17
C ALA A 117 17.27 -70.39 -54.03
N GLY A 118 17.70 -69.35 -53.29
CA GLY A 118 19.12 -69.11 -52.99
C GLY A 118 19.74 -70.29 -52.26
N THR A 119 21.05 -70.44 -52.37
CA THR A 119 21.81 -71.50 -51.72
C THR A 119 21.77 -71.44 -50.20
N GLY A 120 21.14 -70.41 -49.62
CA GLY A 120 21.08 -70.14 -48.21
C GLY A 120 22.44 -69.78 -47.58
N GLN A 121 23.44 -69.52 -48.41
CA GLN A 121 24.76 -69.07 -47.93
C GLN A 121 24.68 -67.67 -47.37
N LYS A 122 25.19 -67.51 -46.17
CA LYS A 122 25.25 -66.25 -45.43
C LYS A 122 26.60 -66.09 -44.76
N ILE A 123 27.14 -64.90 -44.79
CA ILE A 123 28.36 -64.53 -44.04
C ILE A 123 28.00 -63.31 -43.18
N GLY A 124 28.33 -63.40 -41.90
CA GLY A 124 28.01 -62.37 -40.93
C GLY A 124 26.74 -62.63 -40.10
N PRO A 125 26.43 -61.82 -39.11
CA PRO A 125 25.36 -62.05 -38.13
C PRO A 125 23.98 -61.61 -38.68
N LEU A 126 23.39 -62.39 -39.57
CA LEU A 126 22.07 -62.11 -40.16
C LEU A 126 20.95 -62.00 -39.09
N SER A 127 21.10 -62.66 -37.94
CA SER A 127 20.16 -62.53 -36.80
C SER A 127 19.99 -61.10 -36.31
N ASP A 128 21.01 -60.27 -36.50
CA ASP A 128 21.07 -58.89 -36.02
C ASP A 128 20.43 -57.90 -37.01
N VAL A 129 20.13 -58.37 -38.22
CA VAL A 129 19.42 -57.58 -39.23
C VAL A 129 17.91 -57.63 -39.03
N PRO A 130 17.21 -56.50 -38.80
CA PRO A 130 15.76 -56.48 -38.59
C PRO A 130 14.99 -57.11 -39.78
N ALA A 131 13.97 -57.91 -39.50
CA ALA A 131 13.16 -58.57 -40.52
C ALA A 131 12.52 -57.58 -41.50
N VAL A 132 12.10 -56.40 -40.99
CA VAL A 132 11.54 -55.32 -41.83
C VAL A 132 12.57 -54.78 -42.83
N LEU A 133 13.85 -54.69 -42.47
CA LEU A 133 14.92 -54.25 -43.34
C LEU A 133 15.20 -55.33 -44.39
N ARG A 134 15.23 -56.58 -44.00
CA ARG A 134 15.41 -57.73 -44.92
C ARG A 134 14.34 -57.73 -46.01
N SER A 135 13.06 -57.64 -45.62
CA SER A 135 11.95 -57.63 -46.55
C SER A 135 11.93 -56.41 -47.51
N ALA A 136 12.52 -55.25 -47.08
CA ALA A 136 12.68 -54.11 -47.95
C ALA A 136 13.77 -54.35 -49.03
N VAL A 137 14.92 -54.93 -48.60
CA VAL A 137 16.03 -55.26 -49.52
C VAL A 137 15.65 -56.39 -50.49
N GLU A 138 14.89 -57.38 -50.06
CA GLU A 138 14.33 -58.44 -50.92
C GLU A 138 13.46 -57.88 -52.04
N ARG A 139 12.75 -56.77 -51.80
CA ARG A 139 11.97 -56.04 -52.82
C ARG A 139 12.82 -55.13 -53.72
N GLY A 140 14.14 -55.14 -53.54
CA GLY A 140 15.06 -54.33 -54.35
C GLY A 140 15.27 -52.90 -53.85
N ALA A 141 14.88 -52.56 -52.64
CA ALA A 141 15.00 -51.21 -52.09
C ALA A 141 16.26 -51.07 -51.23
N LEU A 142 16.97 -49.96 -51.40
CA LEU A 142 17.93 -49.46 -50.39
C LEU A 142 17.14 -48.96 -49.19
N ALA A 143 17.42 -49.45 -48.01
CA ALA A 143 16.73 -49.08 -46.77
C ALA A 143 17.67 -49.04 -45.56
N HIS A 144 17.32 -48.29 -44.55
CA HIS A 144 18.05 -48.26 -43.29
C HIS A 144 17.10 -48.31 -42.09
N LYS A 145 17.58 -48.81 -40.96
CA LYS A 145 16.81 -48.85 -39.72
C LYS A 145 17.74 -48.88 -38.53
N ILE A 146 17.42 -48.13 -37.50
CA ILE A 146 18.09 -48.22 -36.21
C ILE A 146 17.49 -49.42 -35.43
N THR A 147 18.33 -50.29 -34.92
CA THR A 147 17.96 -51.47 -34.17
C THR A 147 18.88 -51.66 -32.94
N THR A 148 18.40 -52.36 -31.93
CA THR A 148 19.22 -52.76 -30.79
C THR A 148 19.56 -54.24 -30.92
N VAL A 149 20.83 -54.54 -31.01
CA VAL A 149 21.36 -55.91 -31.12
C VAL A 149 21.92 -56.33 -29.76
N GLN A 150 21.59 -57.54 -29.30
CA GLN A 150 22.14 -58.09 -28.05
C GLN A 150 23.57 -58.63 -28.31
N ARG A 151 24.54 -58.10 -27.61
CA ARG A 151 25.94 -58.58 -27.62
C ARG A 151 26.28 -59.08 -26.17
N GLY A 152 26.06 -60.34 -25.96
CA GLY A 152 26.16 -60.93 -24.59
C GLY A 152 25.08 -60.36 -23.67
N SER A 153 25.47 -59.69 -22.59
CA SER A 153 24.55 -59.05 -21.60
C SER A 153 24.20 -57.62 -21.95
N THR A 154 24.79 -57.00 -22.98
CA THR A 154 24.58 -55.59 -23.31
C THR A 154 23.88 -55.43 -24.65
N GLY A 155 22.86 -54.54 -24.69
CA GLY A 155 22.21 -54.09 -25.90
C GLY A 155 23.05 -52.99 -26.58
N VAL A 156 23.47 -53.21 -27.80
CA VAL A 156 24.19 -52.24 -28.63
C VAL A 156 23.23 -51.69 -29.67
N THR A 157 23.00 -50.37 -29.67
CA THR A 157 22.21 -49.72 -30.70
C THR A 157 23.05 -49.56 -31.97
N MET A 158 22.53 -50.05 -33.09
CA MET A 158 23.18 -50.06 -34.39
C MET A 158 22.28 -49.41 -35.47
N LEU A 159 22.90 -48.73 -36.41
CA LEU A 159 22.27 -48.32 -37.67
C LEU A 159 22.53 -49.42 -38.69
N ALA A 160 21.49 -50.16 -39.06
CA ALA A 160 21.55 -51.17 -40.11
C ALA A 160 21.16 -50.52 -41.46
N VAL A 161 22.02 -50.62 -42.44
CA VAL A 161 21.77 -50.21 -43.86
C VAL A 161 21.79 -51.46 -44.69
N GLY A 162 20.75 -51.68 -45.47
CA GLY A 162 20.62 -52.81 -46.37
C GLY A 162 20.35 -52.42 -47.81
N MET A 163 20.94 -53.15 -48.75
CA MET A 163 20.76 -52.90 -50.20
C MET A 163 20.90 -54.18 -51.01
N PRO A 164 20.24 -54.26 -52.17
CA PRO A 164 20.47 -55.32 -53.14
C PRO A 164 21.79 -55.13 -53.85
N VAL A 165 22.50 -56.22 -54.15
CA VAL A 165 23.73 -56.27 -54.95
C VAL A 165 23.51 -57.19 -56.15
N ALA A 166 23.80 -56.70 -57.35
CA ALA A 166 23.69 -57.49 -58.52
C ALA A 166 24.95 -58.30 -58.74
N SER A 167 24.80 -59.61 -58.95
CA SER A 167 25.91 -60.51 -59.29
C SER A 167 25.45 -61.50 -60.36
N ALA A 168 26.17 -61.68 -61.39
CA ALA A 168 26.06 -62.64 -62.52
C ALA A 168 24.82 -63.56 -62.47
N GLY A 169 23.60 -63.00 -62.63
CA GLY A 169 22.35 -63.75 -62.68
C GLY A 169 21.72 -64.07 -61.28
N ARG A 170 22.25 -63.55 -60.16
CA ARG A 170 21.72 -63.72 -58.79
C ARG A 170 21.56 -62.36 -58.08
N THR A 171 20.54 -62.25 -57.31
CA THR A 171 20.39 -61.07 -56.36
C THR A 171 21.02 -61.43 -55.04
N MET A 172 22.02 -60.65 -54.68
CA MET A 172 22.65 -60.72 -53.37
C MET A 172 22.11 -59.62 -52.48
N GLN A 173 22.16 -59.79 -51.16
CA GLN A 173 21.73 -58.79 -50.15
C GLN A 173 22.93 -58.43 -49.30
N LEU A 174 23.29 -57.14 -49.29
CA LEU A 174 24.36 -56.59 -48.47
C LEU A 174 23.75 -55.76 -47.36
N TYR A 175 24.14 -56.04 -46.10
CA TYR A 175 23.79 -55.30 -44.93
C TYR A 175 25.06 -54.84 -44.24
N LEU A 176 25.07 -53.56 -43.82
CA LEU A 176 26.15 -52.98 -43.03
C LEU A 176 25.57 -52.52 -41.71
N LEU A 177 26.13 -52.99 -40.59
CA LEU A 177 25.69 -52.72 -39.23
C LEU A 177 26.69 -51.72 -38.59
N PHE A 178 26.29 -50.50 -38.40
CA PHE A 178 27.12 -49.43 -37.82
C PHE A 178 26.76 -49.25 -36.34
N PRO A 179 27.66 -49.51 -35.39
CA PRO A 179 27.38 -49.24 -33.98
C PRO A 179 27.30 -47.74 -33.72
N LEU A 180 26.30 -47.33 -32.94
CA LEU A 180 26.06 -45.93 -32.54
C LEU A 180 26.66 -45.60 -31.16
N THR A 181 27.62 -46.42 -30.68
CA THR A 181 28.21 -46.27 -29.36
C THR A 181 29.00 -44.98 -29.15
N ALA A 182 29.67 -44.48 -30.20
CA ALA A 182 30.41 -43.21 -30.16
C ALA A 182 29.46 -42.03 -30.04
N GLU A 183 28.37 -42.04 -30.85
CA GLU A 183 27.33 -41.03 -30.81
C GLU A 183 26.62 -40.98 -29.47
N GLN A 184 26.29 -42.16 -28.88
CA GLN A 184 25.71 -42.27 -27.56
C GLN A 184 26.62 -41.72 -26.47
N ARG A 185 27.95 -42.05 -26.48
CA ARG A 185 28.93 -41.50 -25.55
C ARG A 185 29.02 -39.99 -25.66
N THR A 186 29.00 -39.43 -26.84
CA THR A 186 29.01 -37.98 -27.08
C THR A 186 27.79 -37.32 -26.46
N LEU A 187 26.59 -37.91 -26.65
CA LEU A 187 25.35 -37.40 -26.06
C LEU A 187 25.38 -37.42 -24.51
N ILE A 188 25.91 -38.54 -23.92
CA ILE A 188 26.04 -38.65 -22.46
C ILE A 188 27.02 -37.58 -21.92
N LEU A 189 28.16 -37.39 -22.58
CA LEU A 189 29.12 -36.35 -22.17
C LEU A 189 28.52 -34.94 -22.23
N VAL A 190 27.83 -34.62 -23.32
CA VAL A 190 27.16 -33.31 -23.47
C VAL A 190 26.05 -33.16 -22.43
N GLN A 191 25.24 -34.19 -22.19
CA GLN A 191 24.24 -34.16 -21.15
C GLN A 191 24.84 -33.92 -19.77
N GLY A 192 25.92 -34.62 -19.41
CA GLY A 192 26.61 -34.40 -18.14
C GLY A 192 27.12 -32.97 -17.99
N THR A 193 27.73 -32.43 -19.07
CA THR A 193 28.22 -31.05 -19.08
C THR A 193 27.12 -30.03 -18.92
N LEU A 194 25.97 -30.23 -19.59
CA LEU A 194 24.80 -29.37 -19.47
C LEU A 194 24.20 -29.39 -18.05
N VAL A 195 24.12 -30.56 -17.43
CA VAL A 195 23.61 -30.69 -16.05
C VAL A 195 24.54 -29.99 -15.07
N VAL A 196 25.86 -30.24 -15.13
CA VAL A 196 26.83 -29.61 -14.24
C VAL A 196 26.87 -28.09 -14.46
N GLY A 197 26.96 -27.65 -15.72
CA GLY A 197 26.95 -26.21 -16.05
C GLY A 197 25.66 -25.51 -15.62
N GLY A 198 24.52 -26.17 -15.82
CA GLY A 198 23.21 -25.67 -15.37
C GLY A 198 23.14 -25.53 -13.84
N LEU A 199 23.66 -26.50 -13.11
CA LEU A 199 23.68 -26.44 -11.64
C LEU A 199 24.58 -25.31 -11.13
N VAL A 200 25.77 -25.14 -11.69
CA VAL A 200 26.68 -24.04 -11.37
C VAL A 200 26.03 -22.70 -11.63
N LEU A 201 25.34 -22.54 -12.78
CA LEU A 201 24.63 -21.31 -13.13
C LEU A 201 23.50 -21.01 -12.14
N LEU A 202 22.72 -22.00 -11.73
CA LEU A 202 21.64 -21.83 -10.74
C LEU A 202 22.20 -21.41 -9.36
N VAL A 203 23.31 -21.97 -8.92
CA VAL A 203 23.97 -21.57 -7.67
C VAL A 203 24.46 -20.12 -7.76
N LEU A 204 25.05 -19.74 -8.90
CA LEU A 204 25.51 -18.36 -9.12
C LEU A 204 24.33 -17.36 -9.10
N ILE A 205 23.24 -17.67 -9.80
CA ILE A 205 22.03 -16.83 -9.80
C ILE A 205 21.45 -16.72 -8.40
N ALA A 206 21.36 -17.80 -7.64
CA ALA A 206 20.90 -17.77 -6.25
C ALA A 206 21.81 -16.92 -5.35
N GLY A 207 23.11 -16.98 -5.56
CA GLY A 207 24.10 -16.13 -4.89
C GLY A 207 23.90 -14.65 -5.18
N ILE A 208 23.78 -14.28 -6.46
CA ILE A 208 23.53 -12.90 -6.89
C ILE A 208 22.19 -12.38 -6.33
N ALA A 209 21.11 -13.17 -6.46
CA ALA A 209 19.81 -12.79 -5.91
C ALA A 209 19.85 -12.59 -4.39
N SER A 210 20.60 -13.41 -3.66
CA SER A 210 20.82 -13.25 -2.21
C SER A 210 21.63 -11.99 -1.88
N LEU A 211 22.64 -11.67 -2.66
CA LEU A 211 23.49 -10.48 -2.49
C LEU A 211 22.67 -9.20 -2.70
N VAL A 212 21.95 -9.11 -3.82
CA VAL A 212 21.05 -7.98 -4.13
C VAL A 212 19.98 -7.82 -3.03
N THR A 213 19.42 -8.92 -2.54
CA THR A 213 18.44 -8.85 -1.44
C THR A 213 19.05 -8.26 -0.18
N ARG A 214 20.29 -8.58 0.16
CA ARG A 214 20.98 -8.04 1.35
C ARG A 214 21.36 -6.58 1.17
N GLN A 215 21.79 -6.17 -0.01
CA GLN A 215 22.27 -4.82 -0.27
C GLN A 215 21.15 -3.80 -0.51
N VAL A 216 20.00 -4.23 -1.02
CA VAL A 216 18.90 -3.31 -1.38
C VAL A 216 17.65 -3.54 -0.53
N VAL A 217 17.15 -4.78 -0.47
CA VAL A 217 15.85 -5.06 0.16
C VAL A 217 15.89 -4.88 1.67
N VAL A 218 16.97 -5.28 2.33
CA VAL A 218 17.10 -5.16 3.80
C VAL A 218 17.19 -3.70 4.24
N PRO A 219 18.06 -2.83 3.66
CA PRO A 219 18.09 -1.41 4.01
C PRO A 219 16.78 -0.67 3.74
N VAL A 220 16.14 -0.94 2.60
CA VAL A 220 14.83 -0.33 2.29
C VAL A 220 13.76 -0.70 3.34
N ARG A 221 13.74 -1.95 3.77
CA ARG A 221 12.82 -2.38 4.82
C ARG A 221 13.12 -1.72 6.16
N GLN A 222 14.38 -1.62 6.55
CA GLN A 222 14.78 -0.90 7.77
C GLN A 222 14.38 0.57 7.71
N ALA A 223 14.55 1.22 6.55
CA ALA A 223 14.12 2.59 6.34
C ALA A 223 12.59 2.74 6.51
N ALA A 224 11.81 1.79 5.99
CA ALA A 224 10.36 1.80 6.15
C ALA A 224 9.94 1.61 7.63
N GLU A 225 10.58 0.69 8.36
CA GLU A 225 10.33 0.44 9.78
C GLU A 225 10.68 1.66 10.65
N VAL A 226 11.79 2.36 10.34
CA VAL A 226 12.17 3.62 11.03
C VAL A 226 11.17 4.74 10.71
N ALA A 227 10.72 4.86 9.45
CA ALA A 227 9.75 5.87 9.05
C ALA A 227 8.39 5.66 9.73
N GLU A 228 7.95 4.40 9.90
CA GLU A 228 6.72 4.05 10.61
C GLU A 228 6.82 4.46 12.09
N ARG A 229 7.92 4.09 12.79
CA ARG A 229 8.14 4.50 14.18
C ARG A 229 8.29 6.01 14.35
N PHE A 230 8.90 6.68 13.37
CA PHE A 230 8.98 8.15 13.37
C PHE A 230 7.59 8.79 13.28
N ALA A 231 6.69 8.24 12.45
CA ALA A 231 5.29 8.69 12.36
C ALA A 231 4.50 8.44 13.65
N ASP A 232 4.82 7.36 14.39
CA ASP A 232 4.24 7.02 15.69
C ASP A 232 4.79 7.89 16.85
N GLY A 233 5.61 8.90 16.54
CA GLY A 233 6.11 9.88 17.52
C GLY A 233 7.53 9.62 18.05
N HIS A 234 8.21 8.56 17.60
CA HIS A 234 9.60 8.29 17.96
C HIS A 234 10.58 9.15 17.14
N LEU A 235 10.55 10.47 17.37
CA LEU A 235 11.24 11.47 16.55
C LEU A 235 12.77 11.41 16.61
N GLU A 236 13.36 10.60 17.48
CA GLU A 236 14.80 10.45 17.64
C GLU A 236 15.40 9.34 16.77
N GLU A 237 14.55 8.48 16.23
CA GLU A 237 14.99 7.39 15.39
C GLU A 237 15.61 7.87 14.08
N ARG A 238 16.71 7.21 13.67
CA ARG A 238 17.44 7.55 12.46
C ARG A 238 17.80 6.29 11.67
N ILE A 239 17.86 6.43 10.36
CA ILE A 239 18.31 5.36 9.46
C ILE A 239 19.83 5.29 9.55
N PRO A 240 20.43 4.10 9.81
CA PRO A 240 21.87 3.95 9.76
C PRO A 240 22.37 4.15 8.33
N VAL A 241 23.27 5.12 8.14
CA VAL A 241 23.88 5.42 6.85
C VAL A 241 25.17 4.63 6.73
N VAL A 242 25.22 3.71 5.75
CA VAL A 242 26.39 2.85 5.50
C VAL A 242 26.73 2.92 4.02
N GLY A 243 27.97 3.29 3.69
CA GLY A 243 28.44 3.43 2.30
C GLY A 243 28.27 4.84 1.73
N GLU A 244 28.43 4.96 0.41
CA GLU A 244 28.33 6.22 -0.36
C GLU A 244 27.39 6.08 -1.58
N ASP A 245 26.60 5.02 -1.61
CA ASP A 245 25.68 4.69 -2.70
C ASP A 245 24.32 5.41 -2.58
N GLU A 246 23.40 5.09 -3.45
CA GLU A 246 22.05 5.67 -3.49
C GLU A 246 21.27 5.37 -2.20
N MET A 247 21.57 4.24 -1.53
CA MET A 247 20.94 3.88 -0.26
C MET A 247 21.46 4.75 0.89
N ALA A 248 22.75 5.05 0.92
CA ALA A 248 23.34 5.98 1.87
C ALA A 248 22.77 7.40 1.68
N ARG A 249 22.60 7.86 0.43
CA ARG A 249 21.96 9.15 0.13
C ARG A 249 20.50 9.19 0.61
N LEU A 250 19.74 8.12 0.40
CA LEU A 250 18.37 8.02 0.90
C LEU A 250 18.33 8.12 2.42
N GLY A 251 19.19 7.40 3.13
CA GLY A 251 19.31 7.45 4.59
C GLY A 251 19.67 8.84 5.09
N THR A 252 20.63 9.52 4.45
CA THR A 252 21.04 10.88 4.79
C THR A 252 19.90 11.87 4.60
N SER A 253 19.24 11.85 3.44
CA SER A 253 18.10 12.75 3.15
C SER A 253 16.93 12.54 4.11
N PHE A 254 16.63 11.29 4.46
CA PHE A 254 15.63 10.99 5.48
C PHE A 254 16.01 11.58 6.84
N ASN A 255 17.25 11.37 7.28
CA ASN A 255 17.72 11.88 8.58
C ASN A 255 17.73 13.41 8.64
N GLU A 256 18.05 14.11 7.55
CA GLU A 256 17.96 15.57 7.44
C GLU A 256 16.49 16.05 7.54
N MET A 257 15.58 15.37 6.84
CA MET A 257 14.15 15.65 6.94
C MET A 257 13.64 15.43 8.37
N ALA A 258 13.98 14.31 9.00
CA ALA A 258 13.60 13.99 10.38
C ALA A 258 14.12 15.05 11.37
N ALA A 259 15.37 15.48 11.21
CA ALA A 259 15.95 16.56 12.03
C ALA A 259 15.24 17.90 11.81
N SER A 260 14.81 18.20 10.57
CA SER A 260 14.06 19.42 10.27
C SER A 260 12.68 19.41 10.93
N ILE A 261 11.93 18.32 10.83
CA ILE A 261 10.62 18.16 11.46
C ILE A 261 10.75 18.27 12.99
N GLN A 262 11.73 17.61 13.58
CA GLN A 262 11.97 17.67 15.02
C GLN A 262 12.27 19.10 15.50
N ARG A 263 13.04 19.88 14.73
CA ARG A 263 13.27 21.30 15.05
C ARG A 263 11.98 22.12 14.97
N GLN A 264 11.14 21.89 13.96
CA GLN A 264 9.87 22.58 13.80
C GLN A 264 8.91 22.29 14.98
N ILE A 265 8.83 21.03 15.41
CA ILE A 265 8.00 20.64 16.56
C ILE A 265 8.49 21.38 17.82
N ARG A 266 9.79 21.37 18.11
CA ARG A 266 10.35 22.10 19.26
C ARG A 266 10.06 23.60 19.21
N GLN A 267 10.19 24.21 18.03
CA GLN A 267 9.87 25.64 17.85
C GLN A 267 8.39 25.94 18.11
N LEU A 268 7.48 25.02 17.70
CA LEU A 268 6.05 25.17 18.00
C LEU A 268 5.77 25.01 19.50
N GLU A 269 6.43 24.08 20.17
CA GLU A 269 6.32 23.90 21.62
C GLU A 269 6.83 25.14 22.37
N GLU A 270 8.03 25.65 22.03
CA GLU A 270 8.60 26.87 22.61
C GLU A 270 7.70 28.08 22.37
N PHE A 271 7.15 28.21 21.15
CA PHE A 271 6.21 29.29 20.84
C PHE A 271 4.93 29.19 21.67
N GLY A 272 4.40 27.97 21.84
CA GLY A 272 3.25 27.73 22.72
C GLY A 272 3.51 28.08 24.18
N GLU A 273 4.70 27.77 24.70
CA GLU A 273 5.09 28.16 26.07
C GLU A 273 5.23 29.67 26.23
N LEU A 274 5.89 30.34 25.28
CA LEU A 274 6.02 31.79 25.27
C LEU A 274 4.65 32.49 25.23
N GLN A 275 3.72 31.98 24.40
CA GLN A 275 2.36 32.53 24.31
C GLN A 275 1.59 32.37 25.62
N ARG A 276 1.72 31.21 26.29
CA ARG A 276 1.10 30.97 27.61
C ARG A 276 1.67 31.93 28.69
N GLY A 277 2.98 32.05 28.76
CA GLY A 277 3.65 32.96 29.70
C GLY A 277 3.22 34.41 29.47
N PHE A 278 3.28 34.87 28.22
CA PHE A 278 2.87 36.23 27.86
C PHE A 278 1.43 36.55 28.26
N THR A 279 0.49 35.63 28.03
CA THR A 279 -0.92 35.83 28.39
C THR A 279 -1.11 35.98 29.92
N SER A 280 -0.37 35.16 30.68
CA SER A 280 -0.40 35.25 32.17
C SER A 280 0.17 36.55 32.68
N ASP A 281 1.36 36.92 32.18
CA ASP A 281 2.09 38.11 32.63
C ASP A 281 1.33 39.40 32.31
N VAL A 282 0.84 39.52 31.05
CA VAL A 282 0.02 40.67 30.63
C VAL A 282 -1.25 40.77 31.50
N SER A 283 -1.88 39.63 31.85
CA SER A 283 -3.05 39.62 32.74
C SER A 283 -2.76 40.25 34.08
N HIS A 284 -1.63 39.87 34.68
CA HIS A 284 -1.22 40.39 36.02
C HIS A 284 -0.77 41.86 35.95
N GLU A 285 0.04 42.20 34.96
CA GLU A 285 0.59 43.53 34.79
C GLU A 285 -0.46 44.60 34.45
N LEU A 286 -1.56 44.21 33.77
CA LEU A 286 -2.67 45.13 33.47
C LEU A 286 -3.67 45.25 34.63
N ARG A 287 -3.88 44.18 35.42
CA ARG A 287 -4.85 44.18 36.54
C ARG A 287 -4.44 45.17 37.65
N THR A 288 -3.16 45.23 37.99
CA THR A 288 -2.64 46.03 39.10
C THR A 288 -2.88 47.55 38.87
N PRO A 289 -2.46 48.18 37.74
CA PRO A 289 -2.71 49.60 37.50
C PRO A 289 -4.21 49.88 37.36
N LEU A 290 -4.97 48.97 36.75
CA LEU A 290 -6.41 49.12 36.58
C LEU A 290 -7.13 49.14 37.94
N THR A 291 -6.78 48.23 38.86
CA THR A 291 -7.32 48.23 40.23
C THR A 291 -7.02 49.56 40.96
N THR A 292 -5.82 50.13 40.79
CA THR A 292 -5.46 51.39 41.41
C THR A 292 -6.31 52.55 40.86
N VAL A 293 -6.49 52.62 39.52
CA VAL A 293 -7.34 53.66 38.87
C VAL A 293 -8.80 53.49 39.28
N ARG A 294 -9.25 52.23 39.37
CA ARG A 294 -10.60 51.89 39.86
C ARG A 294 -10.86 52.41 41.28
N MET A 295 -9.97 52.11 42.20
CA MET A 295 -10.09 52.56 43.60
C MET A 295 -10.18 54.12 43.66
N ALA A 296 -9.37 54.84 42.87
CA ALA A 296 -9.43 56.29 42.79
C ALA A 296 -10.78 56.80 42.25
N ALA A 297 -11.30 56.14 41.20
CA ALA A 297 -12.59 56.48 40.60
C ALA A 297 -13.76 56.18 41.54
N ASP A 298 -13.73 55.07 42.28
CA ASP A 298 -14.75 54.72 43.26
C ASP A 298 -14.78 55.72 44.41
N LEU A 299 -13.61 56.16 44.92
CA LEU A 299 -13.52 57.20 45.93
C LEU A 299 -14.11 58.54 45.47
N LEU A 300 -13.87 58.91 44.21
CA LEU A 300 -14.48 60.08 43.60
C LEU A 300 -16.00 59.93 43.50
N TYR A 301 -16.47 58.75 43.11
CA TYR A 301 -17.89 58.43 42.99
C TYR A 301 -18.62 58.45 44.34
N GLU A 302 -18.05 57.86 45.40
CA GLU A 302 -18.56 57.91 46.75
C GLU A 302 -18.62 59.35 47.29
N SER A 303 -17.66 60.20 46.89
CA SER A 303 -17.58 61.58 47.31
C SER A 303 -18.35 62.55 46.39
N ARG A 304 -19.10 62.05 45.35
CA ARG A 304 -19.71 62.86 44.28
C ARG A 304 -20.60 63.98 44.83
N ASP A 305 -21.37 63.72 45.93
CA ASP A 305 -22.26 64.71 46.52
C ASP A 305 -21.54 65.89 47.16
N LYS A 306 -20.22 65.76 47.42
CA LYS A 306 -19.34 66.81 47.91
C LYS A 306 -18.60 67.55 46.76
N LEU A 307 -18.67 67.03 45.53
CA LEU A 307 -18.05 67.66 44.38
C LEU A 307 -18.95 68.73 43.74
N HIS A 308 -18.35 69.62 42.98
CA HIS A 308 -19.12 70.60 42.22
C HIS A 308 -20.06 69.88 41.24
N PRO A 309 -21.34 70.29 41.08
CA PRO A 309 -22.34 69.61 40.24
C PRO A 309 -21.89 69.31 38.79
N VAL A 310 -21.02 70.14 38.22
CA VAL A 310 -20.45 69.93 36.88
C VAL A 310 -19.57 68.66 36.81
N LEU A 311 -19.04 68.15 37.91
CA LEU A 311 -18.18 66.98 37.98
C LEU A 311 -18.97 65.68 38.20
N HIS A 312 -20.24 65.69 38.54
CA HIS A 312 -21.01 64.50 38.80
C HIS A 312 -21.07 63.61 37.56
N ARG A 313 -21.42 64.17 36.43
CA ARG A 313 -21.52 63.39 35.16
C ARG A 313 -20.18 62.87 34.65
N PRO A 314 -19.06 63.64 34.65
CA PRO A 314 -17.73 63.10 34.36
C PRO A 314 -17.32 61.92 35.26
N VAL A 315 -17.58 61.97 36.56
CA VAL A 315 -17.26 60.87 37.50
C VAL A 315 -18.09 59.61 37.22
N GLU A 316 -19.39 59.78 36.96
CA GLU A 316 -20.26 58.65 36.55
C GLU A 316 -19.76 58.00 35.24
N LEU A 317 -19.38 58.83 34.25
CA LEU A 317 -18.81 58.32 33.01
C LEU A 317 -17.49 57.60 33.21
N LEU A 318 -16.59 58.16 34.07
CA LEU A 318 -15.31 57.53 34.38
C LEU A 318 -15.52 56.12 34.96
N VAL A 319 -16.39 55.96 35.96
CA VAL A 319 -16.68 54.66 36.55
C VAL A 319 -17.28 53.71 35.53
N SER A 320 -18.22 54.20 34.72
CA SER A 320 -18.85 53.37 33.67
C SER A 320 -17.85 52.89 32.59
N GLU A 321 -16.90 53.76 32.16
CA GLU A 321 -15.88 53.39 31.19
C GLU A 321 -14.82 52.43 31.79
N LEU A 322 -14.51 52.55 33.09
CA LEU A 322 -13.66 51.58 33.78
C LEU A 322 -14.32 50.24 33.92
N ASP A 323 -15.62 50.15 34.25
CA ASP A 323 -16.39 48.90 34.27
C ASP A 323 -16.32 48.20 32.89
N ARG A 324 -16.50 48.98 31.84
CA ARG A 324 -16.43 48.47 30.48
C ARG A 324 -15.04 48.00 30.09
N PHE A 325 -13.99 48.73 30.49
CA PHE A 325 -12.61 48.36 30.22
C PHE A 325 -12.21 47.09 30.98
N GLU A 326 -12.61 46.94 32.26
CA GLU A 326 -12.40 45.71 33.03
C GLU A 326 -13.05 44.49 32.36
N THR A 327 -14.28 44.66 31.88
CA THR A 327 -14.99 43.60 31.17
C THR A 327 -14.27 43.23 29.87
N LEU A 328 -13.88 44.20 29.04
CA LEU A 328 -13.13 43.98 27.80
C LEU A 328 -11.80 43.26 28.03
N LEU A 329 -11.07 43.70 29.08
CA LEU A 329 -9.79 43.09 29.44
C LEU A 329 -9.97 41.62 29.88
N ALA A 330 -10.98 41.36 30.74
CA ALA A 330 -11.30 40.00 31.17
C ALA A 330 -11.69 39.08 30.00
N ASP A 331 -12.53 39.60 29.09
CA ASP A 331 -12.94 38.88 27.87
C ASP A 331 -11.76 38.59 26.94
N LEU A 332 -10.86 39.57 26.74
CA LEU A 332 -9.67 39.41 25.87
C LEU A 332 -8.69 38.38 26.43
N LEU A 333 -8.46 38.41 27.74
CA LEU A 333 -7.59 37.47 28.43
C LEU A 333 -8.17 36.05 28.43
N GLU A 334 -9.49 35.92 28.55
CA GLU A 334 -10.16 34.60 28.42
C GLU A 334 -10.04 34.03 27.02
N ILE A 335 -10.28 34.86 25.99
CA ILE A 335 -10.07 34.43 24.58
C ILE A 335 -8.62 34.00 24.35
N SER A 336 -7.66 34.78 24.86
CA SER A 336 -6.25 34.44 24.72
C SER A 336 -5.86 33.11 25.38
N ARG A 337 -6.49 32.78 26.53
CA ARG A 337 -6.33 31.48 27.20
C ARG A 337 -6.96 30.35 26.42
N LEU A 338 -8.13 30.59 25.82
CA LEU A 338 -8.83 29.64 24.96
C LEU A 338 -7.99 29.33 23.70
N ASP A 339 -7.47 30.38 23.04
CA ASP A 339 -6.61 30.24 21.86
C ASP A 339 -5.28 29.52 22.16
N ALA A 340 -4.73 29.72 23.35
CA ALA A 340 -3.52 29.03 23.82
C ALA A 340 -3.77 27.55 24.23
N GLY A 341 -5.03 27.09 24.21
CA GLY A 341 -5.39 25.73 24.62
C GLY A 341 -5.16 25.45 26.12
N VAL A 342 -5.09 26.52 26.94
CA VAL A 342 -4.80 26.41 28.39
C VAL A 342 -6.08 26.37 29.22
N ALA A 343 -7.22 26.56 28.60
CA ALA A 343 -8.50 26.55 29.31
C ALA A 343 -8.85 25.11 29.76
N GLU A 344 -8.71 24.85 31.04
CA GLU A 344 -9.13 23.59 31.64
C GLU A 344 -10.63 23.62 31.95
N LEU A 345 -11.30 22.48 31.75
CA LEU A 345 -12.70 22.27 32.05
C LEU A 345 -12.82 21.54 33.40
N HIS A 346 -13.41 22.20 34.38
CA HIS A 346 -13.71 21.60 35.67
C HIS A 346 -15.14 21.04 35.66
N GLY A 347 -15.31 19.86 35.07
CA GLY A 347 -16.60 19.20 34.96
C GLY A 347 -17.03 18.57 36.28
N GLU A 348 -18.24 18.87 36.70
CA GLU A 348 -18.96 18.27 37.81
C GLU A 348 -20.36 17.88 37.38
N THR A 349 -20.91 16.82 37.96
CA THR A 349 -22.30 16.43 37.66
C THR A 349 -23.24 17.38 38.41
N VAL A 350 -23.95 18.23 37.64
CA VAL A 350 -24.88 19.23 38.18
C VAL A 350 -26.25 19.11 37.54
N ASP A 351 -27.27 19.57 38.23
CA ASP A 351 -28.59 19.79 37.66
C ASP A 351 -28.61 21.12 36.88
N VAL A 352 -28.68 21.00 35.55
CA VAL A 352 -28.64 22.15 34.62
C VAL A 352 -29.82 23.12 34.87
N ARG A 353 -30.95 22.64 35.44
CA ARG A 353 -32.06 23.52 35.81
C ARG A 353 -31.63 24.54 36.87
N ALA A 354 -30.84 24.12 37.85
CA ALA A 354 -30.31 25.02 38.88
C ALA A 354 -29.36 26.08 38.28
N THR A 355 -28.50 25.68 37.37
CA THR A 355 -27.60 26.59 36.63
C THR A 355 -28.39 27.63 35.82
N VAL A 356 -29.45 27.20 35.12
CA VAL A 356 -30.35 28.11 34.40
C VAL A 356 -31.07 29.08 35.35
N ALA A 357 -31.58 28.59 36.47
CA ALA A 357 -32.26 29.42 37.48
C ALA A 357 -31.29 30.48 38.07
N ASN A 358 -30.04 30.11 38.38
CA ASN A 358 -29.01 31.03 38.86
C ASN A 358 -28.68 32.10 37.82
N ALA A 359 -28.47 31.71 36.57
CA ALA A 359 -28.23 32.64 35.46
C ALA A 359 -29.41 33.63 35.30
N ALA A 360 -30.66 33.14 35.31
CA ALA A 360 -31.85 33.98 35.25
C ALA A 360 -31.98 34.93 36.44
N ALA A 361 -31.68 34.46 37.68
CA ALA A 361 -31.68 35.30 38.86
C ALA A 361 -30.65 36.44 38.79
N SER A 362 -29.45 36.16 38.21
CA SER A 362 -28.37 37.15 38.04
C SER A 362 -28.75 38.34 37.14
N VAL A 363 -29.63 38.13 36.14
CA VAL A 363 -30.07 39.17 35.22
C VAL A 363 -31.42 39.79 35.58
N ARG A 364 -32.08 39.32 36.63
CA ARG A 364 -33.43 39.72 37.01
C ARG A 364 -33.56 41.24 37.24
N ALA A 365 -32.61 41.85 37.93
CA ALA A 365 -32.63 43.29 38.14
C ALA A 365 -32.50 44.12 36.86
N VAL A 366 -31.86 43.53 35.82
CA VAL A 366 -31.76 44.14 34.46
C VAL A 366 -33.10 43.97 33.73
N ALA A 367 -33.69 42.79 33.80
CA ALA A 367 -34.99 42.50 33.21
C ALA A 367 -36.10 43.36 33.78
N ASP A 368 -36.14 43.51 35.10
CA ASP A 368 -37.14 44.38 35.80
C ASP A 368 -36.98 45.85 35.37
N ARG A 369 -35.76 46.33 35.23
CA ARG A 369 -35.52 47.72 34.72
C ARG A 369 -35.91 47.89 33.25
N ALA A 370 -35.76 46.83 32.44
CA ALA A 370 -36.16 46.87 31.05
C ALA A 370 -37.65 46.59 30.84
N GLY A 371 -38.39 46.26 31.93
CA GLY A 371 -39.80 45.88 31.85
C GLY A 371 -40.05 44.56 31.13
N THR A 372 -39.04 43.68 31.06
CA THR A 372 -39.07 42.44 30.29
C THR A 372 -39.37 41.25 31.23
N ALA A 373 -40.39 40.47 30.94
CA ALA A 373 -40.70 39.25 31.69
C ALA A 373 -39.74 38.10 31.28
N LEU A 374 -39.20 37.40 32.30
CA LEU A 374 -38.40 36.18 32.09
C LEU A 374 -39.27 34.96 32.38
N GLU A 375 -39.52 34.13 31.34
CA GLU A 375 -40.30 32.90 31.41
C GLU A 375 -39.38 31.69 31.43
N LEU A 376 -39.37 30.91 32.50
CA LEU A 376 -38.58 29.69 32.62
C LEU A 376 -39.49 28.48 32.40
N VAL A 377 -39.18 27.68 31.37
CA VAL A 377 -39.88 26.41 31.04
C VAL A 377 -38.87 25.29 31.33
N LEU A 378 -38.93 24.75 32.51
CA LEU A 378 -38.03 23.71 33.00
C LEU A 378 -38.80 22.39 33.15
N PRO A 379 -38.18 21.24 32.83
CA PRO A 379 -38.78 19.94 33.12
C PRO A 379 -38.88 19.70 34.65
N ASP A 380 -39.88 18.89 35.06
CA ASP A 380 -40.07 18.53 36.46
C ASP A 380 -38.95 17.61 36.99
N GLU A 381 -38.42 16.74 36.15
CA GLU A 381 -37.35 15.80 36.46
C GLU A 381 -35.98 16.50 36.46
N GLU A 382 -35.03 15.98 37.28
CA GLU A 382 -33.66 16.48 37.34
C GLU A 382 -32.96 16.25 35.99
N VAL A 383 -32.25 17.29 35.51
CA VAL A 383 -31.48 17.28 34.28
C VAL A 383 -29.99 17.29 34.61
N LEU A 384 -29.46 16.10 34.90
CA LEU A 384 -28.05 15.94 35.27
C LEU A 384 -27.15 15.91 34.02
N ALA A 385 -26.06 16.71 34.05
CA ALA A 385 -24.99 16.69 33.06
C ALA A 385 -23.63 16.97 33.71
N GLU A 386 -22.57 16.42 33.16
CA GLU A 386 -21.19 16.65 33.56
C GLU A 386 -20.65 17.90 32.87
N VAL A 387 -20.72 19.05 33.57
CA VAL A 387 -20.35 20.36 33.02
C VAL A 387 -19.60 21.22 34.03
N ASP A 388 -18.88 22.22 33.55
CA ASP A 388 -18.38 23.32 34.38
C ASP A 388 -19.50 24.34 34.58
N SER A 389 -20.13 24.28 35.77
CA SER A 389 -21.30 25.10 36.12
C SER A 389 -21.06 26.59 35.95
N ARG A 390 -19.84 27.10 36.25
CA ARG A 390 -19.49 28.52 36.12
C ARG A 390 -19.42 28.95 34.64
N ARG A 391 -18.86 28.11 33.76
CA ARG A 391 -18.80 28.41 32.34
C ARG A 391 -20.18 28.37 31.71
N VAL A 392 -20.99 27.36 32.05
CA VAL A 392 -22.38 27.27 31.55
C VAL A 392 -23.22 28.45 32.05
N GLU A 393 -23.08 28.86 33.31
CA GLU A 393 -23.76 30.06 33.84
C GLU A 393 -23.32 31.33 33.08
N ARG A 394 -22.02 31.46 32.76
CA ARG A 394 -21.50 32.56 31.92
C ARG A 394 -22.14 32.58 30.54
N ILE A 395 -22.22 31.42 29.85
CA ILE A 395 -22.88 31.31 28.58
C ILE A 395 -24.33 31.80 28.68
N LEU A 396 -25.08 31.25 29.62
CA LEU A 396 -26.50 31.59 29.82
C LEU A 396 -26.71 33.06 30.15
N ARG A 397 -25.88 33.62 31.01
CA ARG A 397 -25.93 35.06 31.34
C ARG A 397 -25.69 35.93 30.09
N ASN A 398 -24.71 35.57 29.23
CA ASN A 398 -24.47 36.30 27.98
C ASN A 398 -25.66 36.20 27.04
N LEU A 399 -26.27 35.02 26.91
CA LEU A 399 -27.45 34.83 26.06
C LEU A 399 -28.65 35.60 26.58
N LEU A 400 -28.88 35.59 27.90
CA LEU A 400 -29.96 36.33 28.53
C LEU A 400 -29.79 37.84 28.41
N THR A 401 -28.58 38.36 28.67
CA THR A 401 -28.28 39.78 28.52
C THR A 401 -28.51 40.23 27.09
N ASN A 402 -28.04 39.47 26.09
CA ASN A 402 -28.32 39.75 24.67
C ASN A 402 -29.82 39.75 24.34
N ALA A 403 -30.57 38.79 24.89
CA ALA A 403 -32.02 38.72 24.70
C ALA A 403 -32.75 39.92 25.34
N LEU A 404 -32.28 40.43 26.46
CA LEU A 404 -32.83 41.63 27.09
C LEU A 404 -32.47 42.89 26.32
N ASP A 405 -31.23 43.04 25.85
CA ASP A 405 -30.75 44.23 25.13
C ASP A 405 -31.42 44.39 23.73
N HIS A 406 -31.77 43.28 23.11
CA HIS A 406 -32.32 43.24 21.74
C HIS A 406 -33.79 42.84 21.70
N GLY A 407 -34.41 42.47 22.84
CA GLY A 407 -35.75 41.94 22.96
C GLY A 407 -36.85 43.02 22.91
N GLU A 408 -36.50 44.33 22.90
CA GLU A 408 -37.43 45.46 22.80
C GLU A 408 -38.56 45.45 23.86
N GLY A 409 -38.28 44.89 25.09
CA GLY A 409 -39.23 44.79 26.18
C GLY A 409 -40.22 43.61 26.10
N HIS A 410 -40.13 42.79 25.04
CA HIS A 410 -40.92 41.58 24.92
C HIS A 410 -40.44 40.47 25.83
N PRO A 411 -41.32 39.53 26.25
CA PRO A 411 -40.89 38.42 27.13
C PRO A 411 -39.78 37.59 26.52
N VAL A 412 -38.79 37.23 27.37
CA VAL A 412 -37.72 36.30 27.04
C VAL A 412 -38.00 34.96 27.66
N ARG A 413 -38.06 33.91 26.81
CA ARG A 413 -38.34 32.53 27.25
C ARG A 413 -37.08 31.68 27.25
N VAL A 414 -36.85 30.99 28.36
CA VAL A 414 -35.78 30.00 28.49
C VAL A 414 -36.39 28.60 28.60
N THR A 415 -36.08 27.70 27.69
CA THR A 415 -36.60 26.33 27.68
C THR A 415 -35.44 25.36 27.87
N VAL A 416 -35.61 24.40 28.80
CA VAL A 416 -34.67 23.30 28.98
C VAL A 416 -35.33 21.99 28.57
N ALA A 417 -34.59 21.17 27.81
CA ALA A 417 -34.97 19.78 27.55
C ALA A 417 -33.74 18.89 27.51
N ALA A 418 -33.96 17.61 27.77
CA ALA A 418 -32.89 16.60 27.73
C ALA A 418 -33.42 15.32 27.10
N ASP A 419 -32.50 14.58 26.49
CA ASP A 419 -32.68 13.19 26.07
C ASP A 419 -31.63 12.30 26.76
N SER A 420 -31.39 11.09 26.22
CA SER A 420 -30.39 10.16 26.78
C SER A 420 -28.97 10.71 26.72
N ASP A 421 -28.62 11.50 25.71
CA ASP A 421 -27.25 11.84 25.35
C ASP A 421 -26.92 13.32 25.53
N ALA A 422 -27.95 14.19 25.45
CA ALA A 422 -27.79 15.63 25.40
C ALA A 422 -28.72 16.39 26.34
N VAL A 423 -28.27 17.56 26.77
CA VAL A 423 -29.09 18.60 27.39
C VAL A 423 -29.06 19.84 26.51
N ALA A 424 -30.21 20.44 26.24
CA ALA A 424 -30.30 21.68 25.50
C ALA A 424 -31.00 22.77 26.31
N VAL A 425 -30.48 24.00 26.19
CA VAL A 425 -31.08 25.21 26.71
C VAL A 425 -31.32 26.18 25.55
N LEU A 426 -32.56 26.57 25.34
CA LEU A 426 -32.98 27.52 24.31
C LEU A 426 -33.40 28.84 24.95
N VAL A 427 -32.69 29.92 24.61
CA VAL A 427 -33.07 31.31 24.99
C VAL A 427 -33.71 31.96 23.77
N ARG A 428 -35.00 32.34 23.90
CA ARG A 428 -35.79 32.95 22.85
C ARG A 428 -36.25 34.35 23.23
N ASP A 429 -35.93 35.34 22.38
CA ASP A 429 -36.47 36.69 22.44
C ASP A 429 -37.45 36.93 21.28
N HIS A 430 -38.21 38.03 21.35
CA HIS A 430 -39.19 38.47 20.33
C HIS A 430 -38.88 39.90 19.87
N GLY A 431 -37.60 40.28 19.84
CA GLY A 431 -37.16 41.60 19.44
C GLY A 431 -36.85 41.73 17.96
N ILE A 432 -35.77 42.51 17.66
CA ILE A 432 -35.40 42.86 16.29
C ILE A 432 -35.06 41.70 15.38
N GLY A 433 -34.59 40.58 15.96
CA GLY A 433 -34.15 39.39 15.24
C GLY A 433 -32.84 39.56 14.47
N LEU A 434 -32.48 38.54 13.66
CA LEU A 434 -31.26 38.49 12.88
C LEU A 434 -31.58 38.59 11.38
N ARG A 435 -30.75 39.32 10.61
CA ARG A 435 -30.85 39.36 9.14
C ARG A 435 -30.32 38.03 8.56
N PRO A 436 -30.75 37.63 7.35
CA PRO A 436 -30.21 36.45 6.68
C PRO A 436 -28.67 36.49 6.58
N GLY A 437 -28.01 35.40 6.92
CA GLY A 437 -26.54 35.29 6.93
C GLY A 437 -25.85 35.81 8.19
N GLN A 438 -26.60 36.36 9.17
CA GLN A 438 -26.00 36.80 10.45
C GLN A 438 -25.93 35.70 11.50
N GLN A 439 -26.60 34.55 11.32
CA GLN A 439 -26.66 33.49 12.31
C GLN A 439 -25.27 32.94 12.71
N ASP A 440 -24.35 32.86 11.75
CA ASP A 440 -22.97 32.44 12.02
C ASP A 440 -22.05 33.62 12.40
N LEU A 441 -22.34 34.80 11.84
CA LEU A 441 -21.54 36.00 12.09
C LEU A 441 -21.66 36.51 13.54
N VAL A 442 -22.78 36.26 14.22
CA VAL A 442 -22.99 36.70 15.61
C VAL A 442 -21.97 36.10 16.59
N PHE A 443 -21.34 34.98 16.22
CA PHE A 443 -20.28 34.33 17.02
C PHE A 443 -18.86 34.81 16.66
N THR A 444 -18.75 35.69 15.62
CA THR A 444 -17.44 36.25 15.24
C THR A 444 -17.00 37.30 16.28
N ARG A 445 -15.72 37.29 16.63
CA ARG A 445 -15.13 38.23 17.58
C ARG A 445 -15.34 39.66 17.13
N PHE A 446 -15.71 40.56 18.07
CA PHE A 446 -15.99 41.98 17.85
C PHE A 446 -17.15 42.29 16.86
N TRP A 447 -17.89 41.26 16.45
CA TRP A 447 -19.02 41.46 15.55
C TRP A 447 -20.19 42.18 16.26
N ARG A 448 -20.83 43.10 15.57
CA ARG A 448 -22.01 43.87 16.02
C ARG A 448 -22.97 44.08 14.87
N GLY A 449 -24.26 43.84 15.08
CA GLY A 449 -25.29 43.92 14.06
C GLY A 449 -25.55 45.34 13.56
N ASP A 450 -25.40 46.38 14.40
CA ASP A 450 -25.52 47.80 14.04
C ASP A 450 -24.49 48.65 14.81
N PRO A 451 -23.46 49.21 14.17
CA PRO A 451 -22.46 50.07 14.80
C PRO A 451 -23.00 51.40 15.31
N SER A 452 -24.19 51.84 14.87
CA SER A 452 -24.75 53.15 15.14
C SER A 452 -25.70 53.20 16.32
N ARG A 453 -26.22 52.06 16.77
CA ARG A 453 -27.14 51.93 17.91
C ARG A 453 -26.37 52.01 19.24
N ASP A 454 -26.62 53.09 19.86
CA ASP A 454 -26.33 53.54 21.24
C ASP A 454 -25.11 52.94 21.99
N ARG A 455 -24.14 53.81 22.23
CA ARG A 455 -22.98 53.57 23.12
C ARG A 455 -23.40 53.34 24.60
N ARG A 456 -24.67 53.31 24.93
CA ARG A 456 -25.20 53.24 26.28
C ARG A 456 -25.36 51.84 26.86
N THR A 457 -25.55 50.79 25.97
CA THR A 457 -25.67 49.37 26.36
C THR A 457 -24.48 48.56 25.87
N GLY A 458 -23.33 49.15 25.80
CA GLY A 458 -22.10 48.77 25.12
C GLY A 458 -21.55 47.40 25.36
N GLY A 459 -22.10 46.35 24.75
CA GLY A 459 -21.47 45.02 24.69
C GLY A 459 -20.11 45.06 23.98
N THR A 460 -19.17 44.27 24.45
CA THR A 460 -17.79 44.15 23.91
C THR A 460 -17.73 43.50 22.52
N GLY A 461 -18.79 42.80 22.09
CA GLY A 461 -18.81 41.94 20.91
C GLY A 461 -17.99 40.63 21.07
N LEU A 462 -17.56 40.34 22.29
CA LEU A 462 -16.78 39.13 22.61
C LEU A 462 -17.61 38.07 23.34
N GLY A 463 -18.69 38.44 24.02
CA GLY A 463 -19.48 37.53 24.84
C GLY A 463 -19.97 36.28 24.11
N LEU A 464 -20.57 36.43 22.91
CA LEU A 464 -21.06 35.28 22.12
C LEU A 464 -19.90 34.41 21.58
N SER A 465 -18.78 34.98 21.20
CA SER A 465 -17.62 34.21 20.76
C SER A 465 -17.00 33.41 21.92
N ILE A 466 -16.91 33.97 23.11
CA ILE A 466 -16.49 33.26 24.34
C ILE A 466 -17.48 32.15 24.66
N SER A 467 -18.79 32.45 24.57
CA SER A 467 -19.84 31.44 24.82
C SER A 467 -19.77 30.27 23.85
N LEU A 468 -19.43 30.52 22.58
CA LEU A 468 -19.22 29.45 21.58
C LEU A 468 -18.02 28.58 21.94
N GLU A 469 -16.89 29.18 22.33
CA GLU A 469 -15.69 28.44 22.74
C GLU A 469 -15.92 27.67 24.05
N ASP A 470 -16.63 28.24 25.03
CA ASP A 470 -17.04 27.51 26.23
C ASP A 470 -17.93 26.31 25.91
N ALA A 471 -18.87 26.44 24.98
CA ALA A 471 -19.69 25.32 24.53
C ALA A 471 -18.86 24.22 23.86
N ARG A 472 -17.90 24.62 23.00
CA ARG A 472 -16.95 23.70 22.33
C ARG A 472 -16.06 22.96 23.32
N LEU A 473 -15.55 23.62 24.35
CA LEU A 473 -14.78 22.98 25.42
C LEU A 473 -15.55 21.86 26.13
N HIS A 474 -16.87 21.98 26.24
CA HIS A 474 -17.76 20.93 26.76
C HIS A 474 -18.08 19.83 25.74
N GLY A 475 -17.55 19.87 24.51
CA GLY A 475 -17.99 19.01 23.41
C GLY A 475 -19.40 19.35 22.89
N GLY A 476 -19.90 20.54 23.24
CA GLY A 476 -21.24 21.01 22.95
C GLY A 476 -21.33 21.95 21.73
N TRP A 477 -22.54 22.41 21.47
CA TRP A 477 -22.85 23.32 20.37
C TRP A 477 -23.56 24.57 20.88
N LEU A 478 -23.23 25.72 20.29
CA LEU A 478 -24.02 26.95 20.43
C LEU A 478 -24.45 27.42 19.03
N GLN A 479 -25.76 27.54 18.84
CA GLN A 479 -26.35 27.83 17.54
C GLN A 479 -27.34 29.00 17.67
N ALA A 480 -27.49 29.80 16.62
CA ALA A 480 -28.41 30.93 16.56
C ALA A 480 -29.39 30.77 15.40
N TRP A 481 -30.60 31.20 15.63
CA TRP A 481 -31.63 31.41 14.63
C TRP A 481 -32.24 32.80 14.85
N GLY A 482 -32.69 33.45 13.80
CA GLY A 482 -33.45 34.69 13.89
C GLY A 482 -33.95 35.14 12.53
N ALA A 483 -35.02 35.92 12.58
CA ALA A 483 -35.60 36.60 11.42
C ALA A 483 -35.99 38.04 11.79
N PRO A 484 -35.86 39.01 10.89
CA PRO A 484 -36.19 40.39 11.18
C PRO A 484 -37.60 40.57 11.67
N GLY A 485 -37.77 41.19 12.86
CA GLY A 485 -39.07 41.40 13.50
C GLY A 485 -39.73 40.13 14.09
N GLN A 486 -39.06 38.96 14.07
CA GLN A 486 -39.54 37.74 14.70
C GLN A 486 -38.72 37.33 15.91
N GLY A 487 -37.74 38.17 16.28
CA GLY A 487 -36.79 37.88 17.36
C GLY A 487 -35.71 36.89 17.01
N SER A 488 -34.95 36.46 18.01
CA SER A 488 -33.87 35.49 17.86
C SER A 488 -33.99 34.34 18.88
N ALA A 489 -33.34 33.23 18.57
CA ALA A 489 -33.22 32.06 19.40
C ALA A 489 -31.79 31.59 19.42
N PHE A 490 -31.24 31.42 20.63
CA PHE A 490 -29.92 30.85 20.85
C PHE A 490 -30.08 29.53 21.57
N ARG A 491 -29.52 28.45 21.01
CA ARG A 491 -29.58 27.10 21.55
C ARG A 491 -28.20 26.63 21.97
N LEU A 492 -28.00 26.41 23.25
CA LEU A 492 -26.87 25.69 23.81
C LEU A 492 -27.23 24.23 23.91
N THR A 493 -26.42 23.34 23.34
CA THR A 493 -26.56 21.87 23.49
C THR A 493 -25.26 21.33 24.07
N LEU A 494 -25.36 20.57 25.14
CA LEU A 494 -24.21 19.99 25.86
C LEU A 494 -24.41 18.48 25.98
N PRO A 495 -23.33 17.65 25.87
CA PRO A 495 -23.42 16.24 26.18
C PRO A 495 -23.68 16.03 27.66
N ARG A 496 -24.39 14.96 28.05
CA ARG A 496 -24.63 14.62 29.44
C ARG A 496 -23.37 14.08 30.15
N SER A 497 -22.45 13.50 29.39
CA SER A 497 -21.13 13.03 29.85
C SER A 497 -20.08 13.37 28.80
N ARG A 498 -18.83 13.52 29.20
CA ARG A 498 -17.70 13.86 28.30
C ARG A 498 -17.42 12.84 27.22
N ASP A 499 -17.81 11.58 27.45
CA ASP A 499 -17.59 10.49 26.49
C ASP A 499 -18.64 10.41 25.39
N ILE A 500 -19.69 11.26 25.45
CA ILE A 500 -20.80 11.26 24.50
C ILE A 500 -20.51 12.25 23.39
N GLU A 501 -20.46 11.77 22.15
CA GLU A 501 -20.42 12.61 20.96
C GLU A 501 -21.86 13.00 20.54
N LEU A 502 -22.12 14.31 20.48
CA LEU A 502 -23.42 14.84 20.15
C LEU A 502 -23.77 14.60 18.68
N THR A 503 -24.90 13.98 18.42
CA THR A 503 -25.45 13.78 17.07
C THR A 503 -26.68 14.62 16.78
N ALA A 504 -27.46 14.95 17.82
CA ALA A 504 -28.70 15.72 17.72
C ALA A 504 -28.89 16.61 18.96
N SER A 505 -29.86 17.50 18.94
CA SER A 505 -30.27 18.34 20.07
C SER A 505 -31.72 18.06 20.43
N PRO A 506 -32.06 17.92 21.74
CA PRO A 506 -33.45 17.66 22.18
C PRO A 506 -34.42 18.83 21.97
N LEU A 507 -33.92 20.02 21.63
CA LEU A 507 -34.77 21.18 21.32
C LEU A 507 -34.61 21.62 19.87
N PRO A 508 -35.69 21.99 19.17
CA PRO A 508 -35.63 22.62 17.85
C PRO A 508 -35.08 24.05 17.95
N LEU A 509 -34.31 24.51 16.95
CA LEU A 509 -33.73 25.86 16.93
C LEU A 509 -34.69 26.92 16.32
N GLY A 510 -35.54 26.53 15.37
CA GLY A 510 -36.47 27.42 14.66
C GLY A 510 -37.86 27.52 15.27
N PRO A 511 -38.76 28.32 14.68
CA PRO A 511 -40.15 28.39 15.12
C PRO A 511 -40.88 27.04 14.95
N PRO A 512 -41.87 26.73 15.76
CA PRO A 512 -42.67 25.51 15.63
C PRO A 512 -43.29 25.42 14.24
N GLY A 513 -42.91 24.40 13.45
CA GLY A 513 -43.40 24.19 12.07
C GLY A 513 -42.41 24.47 10.94
N GLY A 514 -41.24 25.03 11.19
CA GLY A 514 -40.14 25.15 10.24
C GLY A 514 -39.29 23.87 10.19
N SER A 515 -38.73 23.51 9.04
CA SER A 515 -37.77 22.41 8.92
C SER A 515 -36.55 22.69 9.79
N SER A 516 -36.54 22.14 11.00
CA SER A 516 -35.51 22.34 11.98
C SER A 516 -34.24 21.58 11.58
N GLY A 517 -33.14 22.29 11.36
CA GLY A 517 -31.83 21.69 11.34
C GLY A 517 -31.52 21.10 12.71
N SER A 518 -31.79 19.82 12.92
CA SER A 518 -31.42 19.08 14.13
C SER A 518 -30.00 18.52 14.04
N GLY A 519 -29.25 18.83 12.97
CA GLY A 519 -27.89 18.35 12.73
C GLY A 519 -26.80 19.23 13.36
N PRO A 520 -25.57 18.72 13.40
CA PRO A 520 -24.42 19.49 13.86
C PRO A 520 -24.21 20.76 13.03
N PRO A 521 -23.63 21.83 13.62
CA PRO A 521 -23.26 23.02 12.87
C PRO A 521 -22.23 22.65 11.78
N VAL A 522 -22.29 23.33 10.63
CA VAL A 522 -21.23 23.21 9.60
C VAL A 522 -19.90 23.52 10.29
N GLN A 523 -19.05 22.52 10.38
CA GLN A 523 -17.76 22.63 11.08
C GLN A 523 -16.88 23.67 10.39
N GLY A 524 -16.49 24.71 11.12
CA GLY A 524 -15.26 25.45 10.84
C GLY A 524 -14.04 24.53 11.01
N PRO A 525 -12.85 24.92 10.52
CA PRO A 525 -11.67 24.06 10.51
C PRO A 525 -11.39 23.46 11.89
N PRO A 526 -10.99 22.18 11.96
CA PRO A 526 -10.79 21.49 13.23
C PRO A 526 -9.68 22.17 14.06
N VAL A 527 -9.97 22.40 15.31
CA VAL A 527 -8.94 22.73 16.30
C VAL A 527 -8.01 21.52 16.40
N PRO A 528 -6.66 21.68 16.29
CA PRO A 528 -5.75 20.56 16.41
C PRO A 528 -5.93 19.89 17.77
N ALA A 529 -6.20 18.60 17.73
CA ALA A 529 -6.25 17.76 18.92
C ALA A 529 -4.92 17.90 19.69
N GLY A 530 -5.00 18.28 20.94
CA GLY A 530 -3.85 18.29 21.82
C GLY A 530 -3.24 16.89 21.91
N PRO A 531 -1.93 16.76 22.18
CA PRO A 531 -1.26 15.47 22.22
C PRO A 531 -1.90 14.58 23.29
N GLY A 532 -2.46 13.48 22.84
CA GLY A 532 -2.98 12.42 23.69
C GLY A 532 -1.88 11.90 24.62
N ARG A 533 -2.27 11.61 25.85
CA ARG A 533 -1.45 11.02 26.91
C ARG A 533 -0.89 9.66 26.54
#